data_d57826071cda8f5be50a82c0e4731282
#
_entry.id   d57826071cda8f5be50a82c0e4731282
#
_cell.length_a   1.000
_cell.length_b   1.000
_cell.length_c   1.000
_cell.angle_alpha   90.00
_cell.angle_beta   90.00
_cell.angle_gamma   90.00
#
_symmetry.space_group_name_H-M   'P 1'
#
loop_
_entity.id
_entity.type
_entity.pdbx_description
1 polymer ?
#
loop_
_entity_poly.entity_id
_entity_poly.type
_entity_poly.pdbx_seq_one_letter_code
_entity_poly.pdbx_strand_id
1 'polypeptide(L)'
;MKMKIILPKIHFEFERWKWNNDYNMYVSNLGNLKNAFGEVIEPKVGENGYMVISNCYGKWIGIHRLVMSTFKPIPNKDTMTVDHLDHNKRNNKLSNLEWVTREENLERANNDIAAKDDIVNLYASEKVRCFGCNLPARVMNLEEAVEFIIKRNPKGFPSANKTRMMKQIWECAQKNGSAYSLTWTMVE
;
A
#
# COMPACT_ATOMS: atom_id res chain seq x y z
N MET A 1 39.89 -2.65 12.56
CA MET A 1 38.58 -1.99 12.33
C MET A 1 37.47 -2.99 12.59
N LYS A 2 36.76 -2.89 13.74
CA LYS A 2 35.71 -3.85 14.08
C LYS A 2 34.42 -3.44 13.36
N MET A 3 34.01 -4.21 12.38
CA MET A 3 32.72 -4.03 11.70
C MET A 3 31.58 -4.35 12.68
N LYS A 4 30.79 -3.33 13.03
CA LYS A 4 29.61 -3.48 13.86
C LYS A 4 28.47 -3.98 12.97
N ILE A 5 28.18 -5.28 13.03
CA ILE A 5 27.02 -5.85 12.33
C ILE A 5 25.79 -5.37 13.08
N ILE A 6 25.06 -4.43 12.50
CA ILE A 6 23.75 -4.00 12.99
C ILE A 6 22.73 -4.98 12.42
N LEU A 7 22.37 -6.00 13.21
CA LEU A 7 21.25 -6.88 12.87
C LEU A 7 19.95 -6.06 12.94
N PRO A 8 19.07 -6.17 11.93
CA PRO A 8 17.77 -5.54 12.02
C PRO A 8 17.00 -6.12 13.21
N LYS A 9 16.46 -5.23 14.07
CA LYS A 9 15.55 -5.65 15.15
C LYS A 9 14.29 -6.22 14.50
N ILE A 10 14.20 -7.54 14.40
CA ILE A 10 12.97 -8.22 13.98
C ILE A 10 12.03 -8.15 15.18
N HIS A 11 11.05 -7.24 15.11
CA HIS A 11 9.98 -7.19 16.10
C HIS A 11 8.97 -8.29 15.76
N PHE A 12 9.02 -9.40 16.49
CA PHE A 12 7.95 -10.38 16.47
C PHE A 12 6.77 -9.83 17.27
N GLU A 13 5.68 -9.51 16.59
CA GLU A 13 4.43 -9.14 17.23
C GLU A 13 3.66 -10.41 17.58
N PHE A 14 3.59 -10.74 18.88
CA PHE A 14 2.84 -11.89 19.35
C PHE A 14 1.34 -11.67 19.20
N GLU A 15 0.62 -12.67 18.69
CA GLU A 15 -0.81 -12.63 18.55
C GLU A 15 -1.50 -12.68 19.91
N ARG A 16 -2.35 -11.69 20.17
CA ARG A 16 -3.17 -11.58 21.38
C ARG A 16 -4.63 -11.49 20.98
N TRP A 17 -5.48 -12.24 21.68
CA TRP A 17 -6.91 -12.30 21.44
C TRP A 17 -7.68 -11.60 22.54
N LYS A 18 -8.70 -10.82 22.16
CA LYS A 18 -9.67 -10.22 23.08
C LYS A 18 -11.08 -10.50 22.60
N TRP A 19 -11.99 -10.70 23.55
CA TRP A 19 -13.41 -10.81 23.28
C TRP A 19 -14.00 -9.43 22.99
N ASN A 20 -14.78 -9.32 21.93
CA ASN A 20 -15.55 -8.13 21.59
C ASN A 20 -17.03 -8.37 21.87
N ASN A 21 -17.57 -7.66 22.88
CA ASN A 21 -18.96 -7.83 23.33
C ASN A 21 -19.98 -7.32 22.30
N ASP A 22 -19.65 -6.28 21.53
CA ASP A 22 -20.56 -5.68 20.55
C ASP A 22 -20.88 -6.64 19.40
N TYR A 23 -19.95 -7.56 19.10
CA TYR A 23 -20.03 -8.47 17.96
C TYR A 23 -19.97 -9.95 18.31
N ASN A 24 -19.87 -10.28 19.61
CA ASN A 24 -19.82 -11.66 20.13
C ASN A 24 -18.78 -12.53 19.42
N MET A 25 -17.53 -12.04 19.34
CA MET A 25 -16.41 -12.73 18.70
C MET A 25 -15.07 -12.39 19.34
N TYR A 26 -14.08 -13.25 19.13
CA TYR A 26 -12.69 -12.95 19.45
C TYR A 26 -12.04 -12.22 18.31
N VAL A 27 -11.31 -11.15 18.65
CA VAL A 27 -10.52 -10.33 17.71
C VAL A 27 -9.06 -10.37 18.13
N SER A 28 -8.15 -10.58 17.18
CA SER A 28 -6.73 -10.53 17.47
C SER A 28 -6.13 -9.15 17.12
N ASN A 29 -5.00 -8.83 17.77
CA ASN A 29 -4.22 -7.63 17.43
C ASN A 29 -3.57 -7.70 16.03
N LEU A 30 -3.60 -8.87 15.38
CA LEU A 30 -3.12 -9.05 14.00
C LEU A 30 -4.24 -8.96 12.96
N GLY A 31 -5.50 -8.75 13.39
CA GLY A 31 -6.66 -8.64 12.51
C GLY A 31 -7.35 -9.96 12.19
N ASN A 32 -6.99 -11.05 12.88
CA ASN A 32 -7.67 -12.34 12.76
C ASN A 32 -8.91 -12.40 13.65
N LEU A 33 -9.89 -13.21 13.27
CA LEU A 33 -11.17 -13.31 13.94
C LEU A 33 -11.52 -14.76 14.26
N LYS A 34 -12.21 -14.97 15.39
CA LYS A 34 -12.82 -16.25 15.77
C LYS A 34 -14.22 -16.04 16.30
N ASN A 35 -15.12 -16.96 16.03
CA ASN A 35 -16.44 -16.96 16.62
C ASN A 35 -16.39 -17.35 18.12
N ALA A 36 -17.56 -17.37 18.78
CA ALA A 36 -17.68 -17.73 20.18
C ALA A 36 -17.23 -19.18 20.49
N PHE A 37 -17.20 -20.05 19.49
CA PHE A 37 -16.75 -21.45 19.62
C PHE A 37 -15.25 -21.62 19.35
N GLY A 38 -14.53 -20.53 19.03
CA GLY A 38 -13.11 -20.55 18.73
C GLY A 38 -12.76 -20.89 17.27
N GLU A 39 -13.77 -21.03 16.40
CA GLU A 39 -13.55 -21.29 14.98
C GLU A 39 -13.14 -20.01 14.25
N VAL A 40 -12.20 -20.14 13.32
CA VAL A 40 -11.68 -19.01 12.53
C VAL A 40 -12.76 -18.48 11.57
N ILE A 41 -12.90 -17.16 11.54
CA ILE A 41 -13.79 -16.46 10.61
C ILE A 41 -12.93 -15.84 9.51
N GLU A 42 -13.15 -16.24 8.26
CA GLU A 42 -12.45 -15.70 7.10
C GLU A 42 -13.12 -14.41 6.61
N PRO A 43 -12.43 -13.26 6.66
CA PRO A 43 -12.97 -12.01 6.15
C PRO A 43 -12.95 -11.98 4.62
N LYS A 44 -13.86 -11.17 4.05
CA LYS A 44 -13.93 -10.94 2.59
C LYS A 44 -13.39 -9.56 2.25
N VAL A 45 -12.97 -9.37 1.00
CA VAL A 45 -12.64 -8.05 0.49
C VAL A 45 -13.94 -7.35 0.07
N GLY A 46 -14.26 -6.23 0.71
CA GLY A 46 -15.40 -5.39 0.36
C GLY A 46 -15.13 -4.54 -0.90
N GLU A 47 -16.19 -3.93 -1.43
CA GLU A 47 -16.14 -3.12 -2.67
C GLU A 47 -15.09 -1.99 -2.61
N ASN A 48 -14.88 -1.40 -1.44
CA ASN A 48 -13.89 -0.33 -1.24
C ASN A 48 -12.48 -0.84 -0.94
N GLY A 49 -12.22 -2.16 -1.10
CA GLY A 49 -10.93 -2.80 -0.88
C GLY A 49 -10.57 -3.08 0.58
N TYR A 50 -11.45 -2.72 1.55
CA TYR A 50 -11.26 -3.07 2.96
C TYR A 50 -11.61 -4.52 3.23
N MET A 51 -10.93 -5.13 4.21
CA MET A 51 -11.35 -6.43 4.74
C MET A 51 -12.60 -6.26 5.62
N VAL A 52 -13.62 -7.05 5.35
CA VAL A 52 -14.93 -6.96 6.01
C VAL A 52 -15.46 -8.34 6.37
N ILE A 53 -16.34 -8.37 7.40
CA ILE A 53 -17.19 -9.53 7.71
C ILE A 53 -18.64 -9.09 7.73
N SER A 54 -19.56 -10.04 7.54
CA SER A 54 -20.99 -9.84 7.80
C SER A 54 -21.34 -10.34 9.19
N ASN A 55 -22.10 -9.56 9.97
CA ASN A 55 -22.68 -10.06 11.22
C ASN A 55 -23.98 -10.85 10.93
N CYS A 56 -24.55 -11.45 11.99
CA CYS A 56 -25.80 -12.24 11.90
C CYS A 56 -27.03 -11.44 11.40
N TYR A 57 -26.96 -10.10 11.42
CA TYR A 57 -28.00 -9.20 10.90
C TYR A 57 -27.72 -8.73 9.46
N GLY A 58 -26.73 -9.32 8.77
CA GLY A 58 -26.37 -8.94 7.40
C GLY A 58 -25.62 -7.61 7.28
N LYS A 59 -25.23 -6.97 8.38
CA LYS A 59 -24.47 -5.72 8.36
C LYS A 59 -22.97 -6.01 8.16
N TRP A 60 -22.37 -5.34 7.20
CA TRP A 60 -20.93 -5.41 6.93
C TRP A 60 -20.11 -4.56 7.90
N ILE A 61 -19.03 -5.11 8.41
CA ILE A 61 -18.18 -4.50 9.42
C ILE A 61 -16.71 -4.61 8.95
N GLY A 62 -16.01 -3.49 8.95
CA GLY A 62 -14.59 -3.45 8.64
C GLY A 62 -13.74 -4.04 9.75
N ILE A 63 -12.78 -4.91 9.39
CA ILE A 63 -11.87 -5.55 10.35
C ILE A 63 -11.06 -4.51 11.12
N HIS A 64 -10.55 -3.46 10.46
CA HIS A 64 -9.85 -2.34 11.10
C HIS A 64 -10.65 -1.71 12.24
N ARG A 65 -11.96 -1.52 12.06
CA ARG A 65 -12.84 -0.97 13.11
C ARG A 65 -13.02 -1.95 14.25
N LEU A 66 -13.17 -3.26 13.96
CA LEU A 66 -13.24 -4.30 14.99
C LEU A 66 -11.97 -4.34 15.85
N VAL A 67 -10.80 -4.34 15.22
CA VAL A 67 -9.52 -4.33 15.93
C VAL A 67 -9.41 -3.09 16.82
N MET A 68 -9.67 -1.90 16.26
CA MET A 68 -9.54 -0.66 17.00
C MET A 68 -10.56 -0.53 18.13
N SER A 69 -11.83 -0.88 17.92
CA SER A 69 -12.85 -0.87 18.98
C SER A 69 -12.57 -1.87 20.10
N THR A 70 -11.88 -2.98 19.79
CA THR A 70 -11.54 -4.02 20.77
C THR A 70 -10.29 -3.69 21.59
N PHE A 71 -9.27 -3.15 20.95
CA PHE A 71 -7.95 -2.95 21.58
C PHE A 71 -7.70 -1.52 22.04
N LYS A 72 -8.26 -0.53 21.34
CA LYS A 72 -8.16 0.92 21.63
C LYS A 72 -9.55 1.56 21.59
N PRO A 73 -10.48 1.17 22.47
CA PRO A 73 -11.84 1.73 22.48
C PRO A 73 -11.78 3.23 22.83
N ILE A 74 -12.60 4.01 22.14
CA ILE A 74 -12.79 5.45 22.38
C ILE A 74 -14.28 5.77 22.49
N PRO A 75 -14.71 6.75 23.32
CA PRO A 75 -16.13 7.06 23.51
C PRO A 75 -16.85 7.52 22.23
N ASN A 76 -16.13 8.25 21.36
CA ASN A 76 -16.65 8.86 20.13
C ASN A 76 -16.30 8.07 18.86
N LYS A 77 -16.17 6.73 18.99
CA LYS A 77 -15.78 5.83 17.86
C LYS A 77 -16.64 5.99 16.60
N ASP A 78 -17.89 6.44 16.73
CA ASP A 78 -18.82 6.57 15.61
C ASP A 78 -18.57 7.82 14.75
N THR A 79 -17.93 8.84 15.31
CA THR A 79 -17.53 10.07 14.61
C THR A 79 -16.10 10.03 14.10
N MET A 80 -15.32 9.04 14.57
CA MET A 80 -13.92 8.86 14.15
C MET A 80 -13.80 7.85 13.01
N THR A 81 -12.75 8.01 12.22
CA THR A 81 -12.32 7.03 11.21
C THR A 81 -11.10 6.25 11.70
N VAL A 82 -10.83 5.13 11.05
CA VAL A 82 -9.59 4.37 11.29
C VAL A 82 -8.73 4.48 10.04
N ASP A 83 -7.52 4.98 10.23
CA ASP A 83 -6.51 5.09 9.18
C ASP A 83 -5.55 3.89 9.21
N HIS A 84 -5.02 3.51 8.03
CA HIS A 84 -3.99 2.50 7.87
C HIS A 84 -2.66 3.20 7.59
N LEU A 85 -1.72 3.15 8.54
CA LEU A 85 -0.45 3.88 8.48
C LEU A 85 0.41 3.53 7.25
N ASP A 86 0.28 2.31 6.75
CA ASP A 86 0.96 1.83 5.53
C ASP A 86 0.11 1.99 4.24
N HIS A 87 -1.05 2.65 4.31
CA HIS A 87 -2.05 2.80 3.24
C HIS A 87 -2.58 1.47 2.66
N ASN A 88 -2.28 0.33 3.29
CA ASN A 88 -2.75 -0.98 2.87
C ASN A 88 -4.02 -1.37 3.63
N LYS A 89 -5.18 -1.20 3.02
CA LYS A 89 -6.52 -1.50 3.56
C LYS A 89 -6.70 -2.96 4.01
N ARG A 90 -5.78 -3.85 3.66
CA ARG A 90 -5.79 -5.26 4.05
C ARG A 90 -4.92 -5.56 5.26
N ASN A 91 -4.03 -4.65 5.65
CA ASN A 91 -3.16 -4.81 6.82
C ASN A 91 -3.86 -4.28 8.08
N ASN A 92 -4.67 -5.12 8.71
CA ASN A 92 -5.48 -4.76 9.88
C ASN A 92 -4.77 -5.03 11.22
N LYS A 93 -3.44 -5.07 11.26
CA LYS A 93 -2.68 -5.17 12.49
C LYS A 93 -2.87 -3.92 13.35
N LEU A 94 -3.04 -4.10 14.65
CA LEU A 94 -3.25 -2.99 15.61
C LEU A 94 -2.12 -1.95 15.56
N SER A 95 -0.87 -2.39 15.31
CA SER A 95 0.30 -1.53 15.16
C SER A 95 0.25 -0.63 13.91
N ASN A 96 -0.57 -1.02 12.92
CA ASN A 96 -0.77 -0.30 11.66
C ASN A 96 -2.03 0.57 11.64
N LEU A 97 -2.78 0.63 12.75
CA LEU A 97 -4.09 1.30 12.80
C LEU A 97 -4.10 2.46 13.80
N GLU A 98 -4.70 3.57 13.38
CA GLU A 98 -4.88 4.76 14.18
C GLU A 98 -6.31 5.31 14.07
N TRP A 99 -6.86 5.83 15.21
CA TRP A 99 -8.07 6.63 15.18
C TRP A 99 -7.72 8.05 14.75
N VAL A 100 -8.41 8.54 13.75
CA VAL A 100 -8.25 9.91 13.23
C VAL A 100 -9.62 10.55 13.03
N THR A 101 -9.69 11.86 13.05
CA THR A 101 -10.90 12.57 12.62
C THR A 101 -11.09 12.41 11.11
N ARG A 102 -12.27 12.72 10.62
CA ARG A 102 -12.55 12.70 9.19
C ARG A 102 -11.71 13.75 8.45
N GLU A 103 -11.53 14.90 9.08
CA GLU A 103 -10.73 16.02 8.57
C GLU A 103 -9.26 15.63 8.45
N GLU A 104 -8.67 15.09 9.52
CA GLU A 104 -7.28 14.61 9.52
C GLU A 104 -7.05 13.52 8.47
N ASN A 105 -7.98 12.58 8.34
CA ASN A 105 -7.88 11.52 7.34
C ASN A 105 -7.92 12.06 5.91
N LEU A 106 -8.76 13.08 5.66
CA LEU A 106 -8.83 13.75 4.37
C LEU A 106 -7.57 14.56 4.08
N GLU A 107 -7.04 15.26 5.08
CA GLU A 107 -5.79 16.02 4.95
C GLU A 107 -4.60 15.10 4.64
N ARG A 108 -4.48 13.97 5.34
CA ARG A 108 -3.45 12.95 5.05
C ARG A 108 -3.56 12.43 3.61
N ALA A 109 -4.78 12.10 3.16
CA ALA A 109 -5.02 11.65 1.79
C ALA A 109 -4.66 12.72 0.75
N ASN A 110 -4.94 13.99 1.01
CA ASN A 110 -4.57 15.10 0.13
C ASN A 110 -3.05 15.32 0.09
N ASN A 111 -2.37 15.24 1.23
CA ASN A 111 -0.91 15.33 1.30
C ASN A 111 -0.23 14.18 0.56
N ASP A 112 -0.78 12.96 0.63
CA ASP A 112 -0.31 11.82 -0.14
C ASP A 112 -0.47 12.01 -1.66
N ILE A 113 -1.56 12.65 -2.08
CA ILE A 113 -1.80 12.99 -3.49
C ILE A 113 -0.79 14.04 -3.94
N ALA A 114 -0.62 15.14 -3.18
CA ALA A 114 0.34 16.20 -3.48
C ALA A 114 1.77 15.66 -3.56
N ALA A 115 2.19 14.83 -2.60
CA ALA A 115 3.50 14.19 -2.62
C ALA A 115 3.69 13.25 -3.84
N LYS A 116 2.62 12.59 -4.31
CA LYS A 116 2.68 11.79 -5.55
C LYS A 116 2.81 12.66 -6.78
N ASP A 117 2.12 13.78 -6.84
CA ASP A 117 2.18 14.73 -7.95
C ASP A 117 3.57 15.38 -8.04
N ASP A 118 4.17 15.73 -6.90
CA ASP A 118 5.55 16.24 -6.85
C ASP A 118 6.55 15.21 -7.35
N ILE A 119 6.40 13.93 -6.97
CA ILE A 119 7.23 12.84 -7.47
C ILE A 119 7.03 12.63 -8.97
N VAL A 120 5.78 12.70 -9.47
CA VAL A 120 5.49 12.59 -10.90
C VAL A 120 6.15 13.73 -11.67
N ASN A 121 6.04 14.96 -11.18
CA ASN A 121 6.68 16.13 -11.81
C ASN A 121 8.19 16.03 -11.80
N LEU A 122 8.81 15.56 -10.71
CA LEU A 122 10.24 15.30 -10.62
C LEU A 122 10.68 14.27 -11.66
N TYR A 123 9.98 13.13 -11.76
CA TYR A 123 10.33 12.10 -12.73
C TYR A 123 10.04 12.51 -14.18
N ALA A 124 9.01 13.32 -14.43
CA ALA A 124 8.69 13.80 -15.77
C ALA A 124 9.77 14.72 -16.36
N SER A 125 10.50 15.45 -15.52
CA SER A 125 11.58 16.33 -15.95
C SER A 125 12.89 15.61 -16.27
N GLU A 126 13.08 14.39 -15.70
CA GLU A 126 14.30 13.62 -15.88
C GLU A 126 14.37 12.97 -17.27
N LYS A 127 15.55 13.05 -17.89
CA LYS A 127 15.80 12.42 -19.19
C LYS A 127 16.56 11.12 -19.04
N VAL A 128 16.09 10.11 -19.73
CA VAL A 128 16.70 8.78 -19.78
C VAL A 128 17.01 8.40 -21.23
N ARG A 129 18.08 7.63 -21.40
CA ARG A 129 18.45 7.03 -22.68
C ARG A 129 18.08 5.57 -22.68
N CYS A 130 17.31 5.16 -23.66
CA CYS A 130 16.83 3.79 -23.84
C CYS A 130 17.63 3.08 -24.93
N PHE A 131 18.01 1.83 -24.66
CA PHE A 131 18.63 0.91 -25.61
C PHE A 131 17.83 -0.38 -25.67
N GLY A 132 17.73 -1.01 -26.83
CA GLY A 132 17.10 -2.31 -26.97
C GLY A 132 17.65 -3.08 -28.16
N CYS A 133 17.47 -4.41 -28.19
CA CYS A 133 17.81 -5.22 -29.35
C CYS A 133 17.10 -4.67 -30.59
N ASN A 134 17.86 -4.31 -31.60
CA ASN A 134 17.38 -3.77 -32.88
C ASN A 134 16.65 -2.42 -32.82
N LEU A 135 16.90 -1.60 -31.78
CA LEU A 135 16.38 -0.24 -31.69
C LEU A 135 17.53 0.77 -31.61
N PRO A 136 17.44 1.89 -32.33
CA PRO A 136 18.35 3.00 -32.13
C PRO A 136 18.20 3.56 -30.74
N ALA A 137 19.30 4.01 -30.13
CA ALA A 137 19.27 4.69 -28.84
C ALA A 137 18.35 5.92 -28.92
N ARG A 138 17.46 6.07 -27.95
CA ARG A 138 16.53 7.20 -27.83
C ARG A 138 16.69 7.89 -26.50
N VAL A 139 16.70 9.20 -26.52
CA VAL A 139 16.62 10.05 -25.32
C VAL A 139 15.18 10.54 -25.22
N MET A 140 14.58 10.37 -24.06
CA MET A 140 13.21 10.76 -23.78
C MET A 140 13.05 11.08 -22.28
N ASN A 141 12.02 11.82 -21.91
CA ASN A 141 11.67 11.95 -20.51
C ASN A 141 10.99 10.66 -20.00
N LEU A 142 10.82 10.53 -18.69
CA LEU A 142 10.27 9.31 -18.11
C LEU A 142 8.81 9.05 -18.47
N GLU A 143 8.04 10.08 -18.71
CA GLU A 143 6.65 9.96 -19.17
C GLU A 143 6.57 9.38 -20.58
N GLU A 144 7.36 9.96 -21.51
CA GLU A 144 7.52 9.45 -22.88
C GLU A 144 8.04 8.01 -22.89
N ALA A 145 8.96 7.67 -21.96
CA ALA A 145 9.49 6.32 -21.82
C ALA A 145 8.40 5.31 -21.43
N VAL A 146 7.52 5.67 -20.50
CA VAL A 146 6.39 4.83 -20.10
C VAL A 146 5.40 4.66 -21.26
N GLU A 147 5.06 5.72 -21.97
CA GLU A 147 4.16 5.66 -23.13
C GLU A 147 4.77 4.81 -24.26
N PHE A 148 6.05 4.93 -24.50
CA PHE A 148 6.78 4.10 -25.45
C PHE A 148 6.68 2.61 -25.12
N ILE A 149 6.82 2.22 -23.83
CA ILE A 149 6.69 0.84 -23.36
C ILE A 149 5.25 0.33 -23.53
N ILE A 150 4.26 1.10 -23.11
CA ILE A 150 2.83 0.74 -23.21
C ILE A 150 2.44 0.53 -24.67
N LYS A 151 2.88 1.42 -25.57
CA LYS A 151 2.59 1.33 -27.01
C LYS A 151 3.18 0.06 -27.64
N ARG A 152 4.32 -0.42 -27.14
CA ARG A 152 4.94 -1.67 -27.66
C ARG A 152 4.24 -2.94 -27.17
N ASN A 153 3.66 -2.93 -25.99
CA ASN A 153 2.96 -4.07 -25.44
C ASN A 153 1.66 -3.65 -24.71
N PRO A 154 0.64 -3.23 -25.44
CA PRO A 154 -0.61 -2.73 -24.84
C PRO A 154 -1.38 -3.81 -24.05
N LYS A 155 -1.21 -5.09 -24.38
CA LYS A 155 -1.84 -6.19 -23.66
C LYS A 155 -1.12 -6.55 -22.36
N GLY A 156 0.16 -6.24 -22.26
CA GLY A 156 0.98 -6.52 -21.08
C GLY A 156 0.75 -5.54 -19.91
N PHE A 157 0.18 -4.35 -20.18
CA PHE A 157 0.02 -3.27 -19.21
C PHE A 157 -1.35 -2.60 -19.26
N PRO A 158 -2.47 -3.35 -19.20
CA PRO A 158 -3.81 -2.80 -19.42
C PRO A 158 -4.26 -1.78 -18.35
N SER A 159 -3.66 -1.80 -17.17
CA SER A 159 -3.94 -0.87 -16.06
C SER A 159 -2.66 -0.39 -15.39
N ALA A 160 -1.63 -0.11 -16.19
CA ALA A 160 -0.32 0.23 -15.69
C ALA A 160 -0.37 1.50 -14.81
N ASN A 161 0.13 1.39 -13.60
CA ASN A 161 0.42 2.56 -12.79
C ASN A 161 1.65 3.25 -13.37
N LYS A 162 1.43 4.33 -14.15
CA LYS A 162 2.48 5.09 -14.83
C LYS A 162 3.57 5.55 -13.86
N THR A 163 3.21 6.07 -12.69
CA THR A 163 4.14 6.53 -11.66
C THR A 163 5.09 5.41 -11.20
N ARG A 164 4.57 4.20 -10.99
CA ARG A 164 5.39 3.04 -10.63
C ARG A 164 6.36 2.67 -11.74
N MET A 165 5.92 2.73 -13.00
CA MET A 165 6.76 2.45 -14.15
C MET A 165 7.86 3.51 -14.29
N MET A 166 7.55 4.80 -14.14
CA MET A 166 8.51 5.90 -14.16
C MET A 166 9.60 5.70 -13.09
N LYS A 167 9.20 5.41 -11.84
CA LYS A 167 10.12 5.11 -10.75
C LYS A 167 11.04 3.93 -11.07
N GLN A 168 10.49 2.86 -11.63
CA GLN A 168 11.24 1.64 -11.97
C GLN A 168 12.25 1.88 -13.08
N ILE A 169 11.89 2.66 -14.12
CA ILE A 169 12.78 3.07 -15.19
C ILE A 169 13.91 3.95 -14.65
N TRP A 170 13.58 4.93 -13.81
CA TRP A 170 14.53 5.84 -13.19
C TRP A 170 15.55 5.09 -12.31
N GLU A 171 15.08 4.19 -11.41
CA GLU A 171 15.96 3.37 -10.58
C GLU A 171 16.89 2.46 -11.41
N CYS A 172 16.38 1.92 -12.52
CA CYS A 172 17.20 1.15 -13.45
C CYS A 172 18.22 2.02 -14.19
N ALA A 173 17.82 3.22 -14.63
CA ALA A 173 18.70 4.14 -15.33
C ALA A 173 19.87 4.63 -14.46
N GLN A 174 19.61 4.90 -13.16
CA GLN A 174 20.65 5.24 -12.18
C GLN A 174 21.75 4.18 -12.06
N LYS A 175 21.41 2.92 -12.29
CA LYS A 175 22.30 1.76 -12.17
C LYS A 175 22.77 1.23 -13.51
N ASN A 176 22.51 1.94 -14.62
CA ASN A 176 22.71 1.46 -15.99
C ASN A 176 22.08 0.06 -16.20
N GLY A 177 20.89 -0.14 -15.64
CA GLY A 177 20.22 -1.43 -15.58
C GLY A 177 19.15 -1.62 -16.65
N SER A 178 18.41 -2.73 -16.54
CA SER A 178 17.36 -3.10 -17.49
C SER A 178 16.01 -3.21 -16.83
N ALA A 179 14.98 -2.65 -17.48
CA ALA A 179 13.56 -2.83 -17.14
C ALA A 179 12.74 -2.92 -18.43
N TYR A 180 11.66 -3.71 -18.42
CA TYR A 180 10.75 -3.86 -19.55
C TYR A 180 11.44 -4.31 -20.85
N SER A 181 12.44 -5.21 -20.73
CA SER A 181 13.27 -5.72 -21.83
C SER A 181 14.08 -4.64 -22.57
N LEU A 182 14.33 -3.52 -21.92
CA LEU A 182 15.14 -2.41 -22.42
C LEU A 182 16.19 -2.02 -21.39
N THR A 183 17.35 -1.56 -21.86
CA THR A 183 18.40 -1.01 -21.00
C THR A 183 18.23 0.50 -20.91
N TRP A 184 18.41 1.06 -19.72
CA TRP A 184 18.20 2.46 -19.40
C TRP A 184 19.44 3.06 -18.77
N THR A 185 19.78 4.28 -19.15
CA THR A 185 20.86 5.08 -18.56
C THR A 185 20.37 6.50 -18.35
N MET A 186 20.91 7.19 -17.35
CA MET A 186 20.67 8.63 -17.19
C MET A 186 21.34 9.39 -18.34
N VAL A 187 20.79 10.55 -18.67
CA VAL A 187 21.40 11.51 -19.59
C VAL A 187 21.99 12.62 -18.74
N GLU A 188 23.29 12.80 -18.85
CA GLU A 188 24.00 13.93 -18.24
C GLU A 188 23.67 15.25 -18.93
#